data_adcf3ea87d8c67ef6d5759c6cb95d97b
#
_entry.id   adcf3ea87d8c67ef6d5759c6cb95d97b
#
_cell.length_a   1.000
_cell.length_b   1.000
_cell.length_c   1.000
_cell.angle_alpha   90.00
_cell.angle_beta   90.00
_cell.angle_gamma   90.00
#
_symmetry.space_group_name_H-M   'P 1'
#
loop_
_entity.id
_entity.type
_entity.pdbx_description
1 polymer ?
#
loop_
_entity_poly.entity_id
_entity_poly.type
_entity_poly.pdbx_seq_one_letter_code
_entity_poly.pdbx_strand_id
1 'polypeptide(L)'
;IDKDTFDYAGGAGGYIDKYCFPFVRGRLFNTLEKDLNQHDSAKKIFWASGAAFIIRRDLLHELNFFDNIFFAYMEEIDLCWRLQALGWGIWNVPTSVVFHYGKQTIKQNSFKSHYLNHRNSWILFIKNSPSFEKGMLIIKRFILDQMAAVYSILTLDFKRFLAIFSSHFWLIYNLRVIINMRKNNDLRRKNLDLIYNCLLYT
;
A
#
# COMPACT_ATOMS: atom_id res chain seq x y z
N ILE A 1 3.87 -24.10 -6.54
CA ILE A 1 4.50 -22.75 -6.46
C ILE A 1 5.52 -22.73 -7.59
N ASP A 2 5.37 -21.81 -8.52
CA ASP A 2 6.37 -21.52 -9.53
C ASP A 2 7.57 -20.85 -8.83
N LYS A 3 8.75 -21.47 -8.93
CA LYS A 3 9.98 -20.99 -8.28
C LYS A 3 10.72 -19.96 -9.13
N ASP A 4 10.32 -19.83 -10.38
CA ASP A 4 11.01 -19.02 -11.40
C ASP A 4 10.32 -17.67 -11.63
N THR A 5 9.27 -17.36 -10.87
CA THR A 5 8.55 -16.08 -10.96
C THR A 5 8.40 -15.42 -9.61
N PHE A 6 8.37 -14.08 -9.60
CA PHE A 6 8.11 -13.32 -8.38
C PHE A 6 6.67 -13.52 -7.89
N ASP A 7 6.47 -13.44 -6.57
CA ASP A 7 5.13 -13.54 -5.98
C ASP A 7 4.29 -12.29 -6.26
N TYR A 8 2.99 -12.51 -6.43
CA TYR A 8 2.02 -11.44 -6.66
C TYR A 8 1.95 -10.44 -5.49
N ALA A 9 2.09 -10.91 -4.26
CA ALA A 9 1.84 -10.11 -3.06
C ALA A 9 3.04 -9.29 -2.57
N GLY A 10 4.28 -9.64 -2.92
CA GLY A 10 5.45 -9.01 -2.33
C GLY A 10 6.62 -8.78 -3.28
N GLY A 11 6.77 -9.62 -4.27
CA GLY A 11 7.85 -9.51 -5.26
C GLY A 11 9.22 -9.23 -4.61
N ALA A 12 9.99 -8.35 -5.23
CA ALA A 12 11.30 -7.92 -4.78
C ALA A 12 11.29 -6.54 -4.07
N GLY A 13 10.23 -6.25 -3.32
CA GLY A 13 10.04 -5.01 -2.56
C GLY A 13 9.09 -4.01 -3.20
N GLY A 14 8.41 -3.25 -2.36
CA GLY A 14 7.32 -2.37 -2.73
C GLY A 14 7.66 -0.88 -2.72
N TYR A 15 6.96 -0.15 -3.56
CA TYR A 15 6.97 1.30 -3.67
C TYR A 15 5.54 1.85 -3.66
N ILE A 16 5.40 3.16 -3.61
CA ILE A 16 4.11 3.83 -3.64
C ILE A 16 4.24 5.10 -4.50
N ASP A 17 3.21 5.41 -5.27
CA ASP A 17 3.19 6.64 -6.04
C ASP A 17 2.62 7.84 -5.23
N LYS A 18 2.65 9.02 -5.81
CA LYS A 18 2.12 10.25 -5.18
C LYS A 18 0.62 10.23 -4.88
N TYR A 19 -0.11 9.31 -5.47
CA TYR A 19 -1.54 9.08 -5.22
C TYR A 19 -1.78 7.96 -4.20
N CYS A 20 -0.72 7.39 -3.62
CA CYS A 20 -0.75 6.25 -2.72
C CYS A 20 -1.31 4.96 -3.36
N PHE A 21 -1.01 4.75 -4.63
CA PHE A 21 -1.17 3.44 -5.24
C PHE A 21 0.11 2.64 -5.06
N PRO A 22 0.06 1.48 -4.39
CA PRO A 22 1.23 0.65 -4.18
C PRO A 22 1.56 -0.15 -5.44
N PHE A 23 2.85 -0.33 -5.69
CA PHE A 23 3.37 -1.21 -6.72
C PHE A 23 4.63 -1.93 -6.22
N VAL A 24 4.98 -3.03 -6.87
CA VAL A 24 6.10 -3.88 -6.46
C VAL A 24 7.02 -4.19 -7.64
N ARG A 25 8.31 -4.37 -7.37
CA ARG A 25 9.24 -4.92 -8.35
C ARG A 25 8.93 -6.40 -8.58
N GLY A 26 9.10 -6.86 -9.79
CA GLY A 26 8.77 -8.23 -10.20
C GLY A 26 7.31 -8.41 -10.63
N ARG A 27 6.51 -7.31 -10.69
CA ARG A 27 5.13 -7.35 -11.17
C ARG A 27 4.72 -6.06 -11.88
N LEU A 28 4.09 -6.21 -13.03
CA LEU A 28 3.41 -5.12 -13.73
C LEU A 28 1.91 -5.49 -13.88
N PHE A 29 1.03 -4.82 -13.13
CA PHE A 29 -0.39 -5.15 -13.01
C PHE A 29 -0.62 -6.63 -12.63
N ASN A 30 -1.13 -7.43 -13.56
CA ASN A 30 -1.38 -8.87 -13.38
C ASN A 30 -0.28 -9.76 -13.95
N THR A 31 0.74 -9.18 -14.58
CA THR A 31 1.86 -9.91 -15.16
C THR A 31 2.98 -10.01 -14.13
N LEU A 32 3.39 -11.25 -13.83
CA LEU A 32 4.55 -11.54 -12.99
C LEU A 32 5.80 -11.63 -13.85
N GLU A 33 6.88 -11.04 -13.38
CA GLU A 33 8.19 -11.18 -14.02
C GLU A 33 8.83 -12.51 -13.62
N LYS A 34 9.61 -13.08 -14.55
CA LYS A 34 10.51 -14.17 -14.21
C LYS A 34 11.67 -13.64 -13.39
N ASP A 35 12.10 -14.43 -12.43
CA ASP A 35 13.31 -14.15 -11.67
C ASP A 35 14.54 -14.54 -12.53
N LEU A 36 15.23 -13.54 -13.02
CA LEU A 36 16.47 -13.65 -13.79
C LEU A 36 17.63 -13.01 -13.05
N ASN A 37 17.57 -13.00 -11.72
CA ASN A 37 18.53 -12.35 -10.82
C ASN A 37 18.61 -10.82 -10.99
N GLN A 38 17.62 -10.21 -11.62
CA GLN A 38 17.56 -8.75 -11.87
C GLN A 38 17.36 -7.93 -10.59
N HIS A 39 16.99 -8.56 -9.46
CA HIS A 39 16.76 -7.93 -8.18
C HIS A 39 17.65 -8.47 -7.04
N ASP A 40 18.79 -9.06 -7.35
CA ASP A 40 19.68 -9.72 -6.38
C ASP A 40 20.56 -8.77 -5.56
N SER A 41 20.42 -7.46 -5.74
CA SER A 41 21.09 -6.48 -4.89
C SER A 41 20.19 -6.00 -3.76
N ALA A 42 20.73 -5.94 -2.54
CA ALA A 42 20.02 -5.32 -1.43
C ALA A 42 19.69 -3.85 -1.76
N LYS A 43 18.41 -3.47 -1.61
CA LYS A 43 17.95 -2.14 -2.00
C LYS A 43 16.98 -1.58 -0.98
N LYS A 44 17.09 -0.26 -0.76
CA LYS A 44 16.09 0.48 0.02
C LYS A 44 14.77 0.51 -0.76
N ILE A 45 13.69 0.17 -0.07
CA ILE A 45 12.34 0.09 -0.62
C ILE A 45 11.39 0.95 0.22
N PHE A 46 10.18 1.20 -0.28
CA PHE A 46 9.20 1.96 0.49
C PHE A 46 8.46 1.07 1.49
N TRP A 47 8.06 -0.13 1.09
CA TRP A 47 7.37 -1.05 1.98
C TRP A 47 7.78 -2.51 1.73
N ALA A 48 7.77 -3.28 2.80
CA ALA A 48 7.97 -4.72 2.79
C ALA A 48 6.62 -5.43 2.88
N SER A 49 6.50 -6.57 2.17
CA SER A 49 5.28 -7.36 2.18
C SER A 49 4.98 -7.94 3.56
N GLY A 50 3.72 -7.90 3.97
CA GLY A 50 3.22 -8.59 5.15
C GLY A 50 3.38 -10.11 5.12
N ALA A 51 3.64 -10.70 3.94
CA ALA A 51 3.90 -12.14 3.80
C ALA A 51 5.22 -12.57 4.44
N ALA A 52 6.26 -11.70 4.40
CA ALA A 52 7.56 -11.98 5.01
C ALA A 52 8.35 -10.70 5.25
N PHE A 53 8.44 -10.27 6.50
CA PHE A 53 9.35 -9.20 6.93
C PHE A 53 9.84 -9.42 8.35
N ILE A 54 10.97 -8.82 8.66
CA ILE A 54 11.54 -8.78 10.01
C ILE A 54 11.63 -7.33 10.45
N ILE A 55 11.23 -7.06 11.68
CA ILE A 55 11.28 -5.74 12.30
C ILE A 55 11.78 -5.85 13.74
N ARG A 56 12.46 -4.83 14.21
CA ARG A 56 12.86 -4.74 15.62
C ARG A 56 11.62 -4.61 16.51
N ARG A 57 11.59 -5.40 17.57
CA ARG A 57 10.44 -5.47 18.50
C ARG A 57 10.14 -4.14 19.18
N ASP A 58 11.18 -3.39 19.58
CA ASP A 58 11.05 -2.08 20.21
C ASP A 58 10.32 -1.08 19.31
N LEU A 59 10.60 -1.08 17.99
CA LEU A 59 9.92 -0.23 17.02
C LEU A 59 8.45 -0.57 16.83
N LEU A 60 8.08 -1.85 16.93
CA LEU A 60 6.67 -2.25 16.90
C LEU A 60 5.91 -1.68 18.09
N HIS A 61 6.50 -1.72 19.28
CA HIS A 61 5.89 -1.15 20.49
C HIS A 61 5.80 0.38 20.39
N GLU A 62 6.86 1.05 19.94
CA GLU A 62 6.88 2.52 19.75
C GLU A 62 5.77 2.97 18.80
N LEU A 63 5.53 2.23 17.73
CA LEU A 63 4.51 2.54 16.72
C LEU A 63 3.12 2.02 17.06
N ASN A 64 2.94 1.34 18.18
CA ASN A 64 1.69 0.69 18.55
C ASN A 64 1.19 -0.32 17.48
N PHE A 65 2.11 -1.13 16.94
CA PHE A 65 1.86 -2.19 15.97
C PHE A 65 1.15 -1.72 14.68
N PHE A 66 0.32 -2.62 14.13
CA PHE A 66 -0.53 -2.32 12.98
C PHE A 66 -1.74 -1.49 13.41
N ASP A 67 -2.15 -0.58 12.54
CA ASP A 67 -3.35 0.21 12.79
C ASP A 67 -4.60 -0.59 12.39
N ASN A 68 -5.45 -0.88 13.37
CA ASN A 68 -6.62 -1.73 13.21
C ASN A 68 -7.65 -1.20 12.20
N ILE A 69 -7.60 0.07 11.84
CA ILE A 69 -8.51 0.64 10.83
C ILE A 69 -8.37 -0.07 9.48
N PHE A 70 -7.18 -0.58 9.15
CA PHE A 70 -6.94 -1.26 7.88
C PHE A 70 -7.58 -2.64 7.82
N PHE A 71 -7.62 -3.39 8.92
CA PHE A 71 -8.07 -4.78 9.02
C PHE A 71 -7.22 -5.76 8.20
N ALA A 72 -7.11 -5.57 6.91
CA ALA A 72 -6.26 -6.32 5.97
C ALA A 72 -6.02 -5.49 4.71
N TYR A 73 -4.88 -5.66 4.08
CA TYR A 73 -4.30 -4.86 2.99
C TYR A 73 -3.89 -3.44 3.43
N MET A 74 -2.66 -3.08 3.11
CA MET A 74 -2.02 -1.78 3.35
C MET A 74 -1.66 -1.48 4.82
N GLU A 75 -1.94 -2.36 5.76
CA GLU A 75 -1.50 -2.23 7.15
C GLU A 75 0.03 -2.26 7.25
N GLU A 76 0.69 -3.10 6.47
CA GLU A 76 2.14 -3.19 6.37
C GLU A 76 2.73 -1.95 5.68
N ILE A 77 2.03 -1.39 4.70
CA ILE A 77 2.46 -0.16 4.02
C ILE A 77 2.38 1.03 4.98
N ASP A 78 1.30 1.12 5.76
CA ASP A 78 1.15 2.12 6.81
C ASP A 78 2.25 2.01 7.88
N LEU A 79 2.55 0.79 8.33
CA LEU A 79 3.63 0.54 9.28
C LEU A 79 4.99 1.00 8.72
N CYS A 80 5.31 0.59 7.50
CA CYS A 80 6.54 0.99 6.82
C CYS A 80 6.63 2.51 6.63
N TRP A 81 5.50 3.17 6.33
CA TRP A 81 5.44 4.62 6.23
C TRP A 81 5.78 5.29 7.57
N ARG A 82 5.16 4.82 8.66
CA ARG A 82 5.41 5.36 10.00
C ARG A 82 6.86 5.15 10.45
N LEU A 83 7.47 3.99 10.11
CA LEU A 83 8.90 3.73 10.36
C LEU A 83 9.79 4.73 9.63
N GLN A 84 9.53 4.98 8.35
CA GLN A 84 10.31 5.94 7.56
C GLN A 84 10.12 7.38 8.06
N ALA A 85 8.92 7.75 8.52
CA ALA A 85 8.68 9.06 9.13
C ALA A 85 9.50 9.26 10.42
N LEU A 86 9.88 8.18 11.10
CA LEU A 86 10.83 8.20 12.24
C LEU A 86 12.30 8.13 11.81
N GLY A 87 12.60 8.08 10.49
CA GLY A 87 13.95 8.01 9.97
C GLY A 87 14.52 6.60 9.74
N TRP A 88 13.73 5.55 9.95
CA TRP A 88 14.16 4.17 9.71
C TRP A 88 14.11 3.81 8.23
N GLY A 89 15.09 3.04 7.77
CA GLY A 89 15.12 2.52 6.40
C GLY A 89 14.43 1.15 6.30
N ILE A 90 13.72 0.93 5.21
CA ILE A 90 13.16 -0.37 4.84
C ILE A 90 14.01 -0.95 3.71
N TRP A 91 14.39 -2.22 3.84
CA TRP A 91 15.33 -2.84 2.89
C TRP A 91 14.77 -4.16 2.37
N ASN A 92 14.95 -4.39 1.08
CA ASN A 92 14.84 -5.72 0.49
C ASN A 92 16.21 -6.44 0.61
N VAL A 93 16.16 -7.68 1.10
CA VAL A 93 17.34 -8.53 1.28
C VAL A 93 17.17 -9.77 0.38
N PRO A 94 17.72 -9.78 -0.84
CA PRO A 94 17.45 -10.82 -1.84
C PRO A 94 17.89 -12.23 -1.42
N THR A 95 18.90 -12.34 -0.55
CA THR A 95 19.35 -13.62 -0.01
C THR A 95 18.35 -14.30 0.92
N SER A 96 17.31 -13.57 1.36
CA SER A 96 16.22 -14.09 2.18
C SER A 96 15.01 -14.37 1.31
N VAL A 97 14.92 -15.57 0.77
CA VAL A 97 13.83 -16.00 -0.11
C VAL A 97 12.76 -16.73 0.69
N VAL A 98 11.49 -16.32 0.48
CA VAL A 98 10.32 -16.94 1.10
C VAL A 98 9.31 -17.35 0.04
N PHE A 99 8.84 -18.59 0.09
CA PHE A 99 7.78 -19.08 -0.77
C PHE A 99 6.42 -18.87 -0.10
N HIS A 100 5.62 -18.00 -0.68
CA HIS A 100 4.33 -17.59 -0.13
C HIS A 100 3.17 -18.35 -0.77
N TYR A 101 2.36 -19.00 0.08
CA TYR A 101 1.12 -19.65 -0.35
C TYR A 101 -0.05 -18.71 -0.14
N GLY A 102 -0.24 -17.80 -1.08
CA GLY A 102 -1.23 -16.71 -0.99
C GLY A 102 -2.70 -17.15 -1.00
N LYS A 103 -3.61 -16.19 -0.84
CA LYS A 103 -5.08 -16.34 -1.02
C LYS A 103 -5.83 -17.10 0.09
N GLN A 104 -5.21 -17.32 1.26
CA GLN A 104 -5.82 -18.11 2.33
C GLN A 104 -6.85 -17.32 3.17
N THR A 105 -6.62 -16.02 3.39
CA THR A 105 -7.43 -15.23 4.32
C THR A 105 -8.62 -14.54 3.62
N ILE A 106 -8.39 -13.93 2.47
CA ILE A 106 -9.43 -13.22 1.71
C ILE A 106 -9.39 -13.71 0.27
N LYS A 107 -10.55 -14.17 -0.24
CA LYS A 107 -10.66 -14.60 -1.63
C LYS A 107 -10.33 -13.44 -2.57
N GLN A 108 -9.33 -13.63 -3.42
CA GLN A 108 -8.93 -12.66 -4.45
C GLN A 108 -10.12 -12.36 -5.38
N ASN A 109 -10.19 -11.13 -5.90
CA ASN A 109 -11.27 -10.66 -6.78
C ASN A 109 -12.68 -10.81 -6.17
N SER A 110 -12.79 -10.82 -4.84
CA SER A 110 -14.07 -10.72 -4.14
C SER A 110 -14.43 -9.25 -3.92
N PHE A 111 -15.72 -8.98 -3.70
CA PHE A 111 -16.17 -7.64 -3.26
C PHE A 111 -15.36 -7.13 -2.06
N LYS A 112 -15.16 -7.97 -1.04
CA LYS A 112 -14.41 -7.61 0.17
C LYS A 112 -12.96 -7.24 -0.16
N SER A 113 -12.30 -7.98 -1.04
CA SER A 113 -10.93 -7.69 -1.49
C SER A 113 -10.86 -6.32 -2.19
N HIS A 114 -11.73 -6.05 -3.17
CA HIS A 114 -11.78 -4.77 -3.87
C HIS A 114 -12.12 -3.61 -2.94
N TYR A 115 -13.13 -3.80 -2.08
CA TYR A 115 -13.55 -2.80 -1.10
C TYR A 115 -12.42 -2.39 -0.15
N LEU A 116 -11.74 -3.37 0.45
CA LEU A 116 -10.63 -3.09 1.36
C LEU A 116 -9.47 -2.40 0.65
N ASN A 117 -9.10 -2.84 -0.56
CA ASN A 117 -8.04 -2.20 -1.32
C ASN A 117 -8.34 -0.73 -1.64
N HIS A 118 -9.53 -0.42 -2.15
CA HIS A 118 -9.91 0.96 -2.44
C HIS A 118 -10.03 1.80 -1.17
N ARG A 119 -10.74 1.32 -0.14
CA ARG A 119 -10.91 2.00 1.13
C ARG A 119 -9.57 2.30 1.81
N ASN A 120 -8.73 1.29 1.95
CA ASN A 120 -7.47 1.39 2.67
C ASN A 120 -6.45 2.27 1.94
N SER A 121 -6.44 2.24 0.63
CA SER A 121 -5.62 3.12 -0.19
C SER A 121 -5.99 4.60 0.02
N TRP A 122 -7.28 4.93 0.18
CA TRP A 122 -7.72 6.27 0.57
C TRP A 122 -7.35 6.63 2.02
N ILE A 123 -7.54 5.70 2.96
CA ILE A 123 -7.10 5.89 4.35
C ILE A 123 -5.61 6.22 4.38
N LEU A 124 -4.78 5.45 3.69
CA LEU A 124 -3.35 5.65 3.59
C LEU A 124 -3.02 7.05 3.03
N PHE A 125 -3.69 7.47 1.93
CA PHE A 125 -3.53 8.78 1.32
C PHE A 125 -3.91 9.91 2.27
N ILE A 126 -5.07 9.85 2.90
CA ILE A 126 -5.54 10.89 3.82
C ILE A 126 -4.68 10.93 5.08
N LYS A 127 -4.40 9.79 5.68
CA LYS A 127 -3.71 9.67 6.97
C LYS A 127 -2.23 10.06 6.87
N ASN A 128 -1.51 9.58 5.86
CA ASN A 128 -0.05 9.64 5.84
C ASN A 128 0.50 10.55 4.75
N SER A 129 -0.17 10.72 3.61
CA SER A 129 0.43 11.44 2.49
C SER A 129 0.48 12.95 2.71
N PRO A 130 1.65 13.57 2.52
CA PRO A 130 1.76 15.03 2.45
C PRO A 130 0.99 15.60 1.26
N SER A 131 0.84 14.81 0.21
CA SER A 131 0.09 15.19 -1.01
C SER A 131 -1.40 15.42 -0.75
N PHE A 132 -1.95 14.91 0.36
CA PHE A 132 -3.34 15.18 0.74
C PHE A 132 -3.62 16.66 0.95
N GLU A 133 -2.65 17.46 1.38
CA GLU A 133 -2.80 18.91 1.56
C GLU A 133 -2.89 19.67 0.23
N LYS A 134 -2.51 19.03 -0.87
CA LYS A 134 -2.61 19.57 -2.22
C LYS A 134 -3.96 19.19 -2.81
N GLY A 135 -4.99 20.04 -2.67
CA GLY A 135 -6.37 19.78 -3.12
C GLY A 135 -6.49 19.25 -4.54
N MET A 136 -5.65 19.72 -5.46
CA MET A 136 -5.61 19.22 -6.84
C MET A 136 -5.29 17.71 -6.93
N LEU A 137 -4.46 17.17 -6.03
CA LEU A 137 -4.14 15.73 -6.02
C LEU A 137 -5.28 14.89 -5.50
N ILE A 138 -6.10 15.42 -4.58
CA ILE A 138 -7.33 14.77 -4.13
C ILE A 138 -8.29 14.61 -5.32
N ILE A 139 -8.49 15.68 -6.08
CA ILE A 139 -9.37 15.67 -7.26
C ILE A 139 -8.87 14.67 -8.29
N LYS A 140 -7.57 14.70 -8.64
CA LYS A 140 -6.97 13.77 -9.60
C LYS A 140 -7.11 12.32 -9.13
N ARG A 141 -6.85 12.03 -7.87
CA ARG A 141 -7.05 10.71 -7.30
C ARG A 141 -8.49 10.25 -7.39
N PHE A 142 -9.45 11.10 -7.06
CA PHE A 142 -10.87 10.78 -7.20
C PHE A 142 -11.24 10.46 -8.65
N ILE A 143 -10.74 11.25 -9.61
CA ILE A 143 -10.96 10.99 -11.04
C ILE A 143 -10.40 9.61 -11.44
N LEU A 144 -9.21 9.24 -10.98
CA LEU A 144 -8.63 7.92 -11.25
C LEU A 144 -9.48 6.77 -10.71
N ASP A 145 -10.07 6.93 -9.54
CA ASP A 145 -11.00 5.94 -8.99
C ASP A 145 -12.30 5.86 -9.82
N GLN A 146 -12.83 7.01 -10.32
CA GLN A 146 -13.99 6.99 -11.21
C GLN A 146 -13.65 6.31 -12.55
N MET A 147 -12.46 6.53 -13.09
CA MET A 147 -12.00 5.80 -14.30
C MET A 147 -11.93 4.29 -14.04
N ALA A 148 -11.45 3.87 -12.86
CA ALA A 148 -11.46 2.46 -12.47
C ALA A 148 -12.89 1.91 -12.32
N ALA A 149 -13.83 2.70 -11.82
CA ALA A 149 -15.25 2.32 -11.73
C ALA A 149 -15.87 2.14 -13.12
N VAL A 150 -15.64 3.08 -14.06
CA VAL A 150 -16.11 2.97 -15.45
C VAL A 150 -15.49 1.74 -16.12
N TYR A 151 -14.19 1.53 -15.97
CA TYR A 151 -13.52 0.34 -16.50
C TYR A 151 -14.14 -0.96 -15.95
N SER A 152 -14.51 -0.98 -14.67
CA SER A 152 -15.15 -2.15 -14.05
C SER A 152 -16.54 -2.44 -14.66
N ILE A 153 -17.29 -1.42 -15.05
CA ILE A 153 -18.55 -1.61 -15.79
C ILE A 153 -18.27 -2.18 -17.18
N LEU A 154 -17.32 -1.62 -17.91
CA LEU A 154 -16.97 -2.06 -19.27
C LEU A 154 -16.47 -3.51 -19.31
N THR A 155 -15.82 -3.96 -18.23
CA THR A 155 -15.34 -5.35 -18.08
C THR A 155 -16.33 -6.26 -17.35
N LEU A 156 -17.56 -5.80 -17.07
CA LEU A 156 -18.62 -6.53 -16.36
C LEU A 156 -18.21 -6.99 -14.93
N ASP A 157 -17.22 -6.32 -14.32
CA ASP A 157 -16.81 -6.55 -12.92
C ASP A 157 -17.65 -5.69 -11.96
N PHE A 158 -18.93 -6.01 -11.84
CA PHE A 158 -19.85 -5.30 -10.95
C PHE A 158 -19.46 -5.34 -9.47
N LYS A 159 -18.73 -6.39 -9.05
CA LYS A 159 -18.24 -6.50 -7.67
C LYS A 159 -17.23 -5.38 -7.37
N ARG A 160 -16.32 -5.13 -8.28
CA ARG A 160 -15.34 -4.05 -8.16
C ARG A 160 -16.00 -2.68 -8.24
N PHE A 161 -16.94 -2.49 -9.17
CA PHE A 161 -17.71 -1.25 -9.27
C PHE A 161 -18.39 -0.91 -7.95
N LEU A 162 -19.19 -1.82 -7.39
CA LEU A 162 -19.87 -1.63 -6.11
C LEU A 162 -18.89 -1.40 -4.95
N ALA A 163 -17.76 -2.08 -4.96
CA ALA A 163 -16.72 -1.94 -3.94
C ALA A 163 -16.11 -0.53 -3.92
N ILE A 164 -15.86 0.07 -5.10
CA ILE A 164 -15.34 1.45 -5.22
C ILE A 164 -16.34 2.44 -4.59
N PHE A 165 -17.61 2.37 -4.97
CA PHE A 165 -18.64 3.26 -4.42
C PHE A 165 -18.83 3.05 -2.91
N SER A 166 -18.92 1.81 -2.46
CA SER A 166 -19.03 1.50 -1.02
C SER A 166 -17.84 2.03 -0.22
N SER A 167 -16.64 2.00 -0.79
CA SER A 167 -15.44 2.56 -0.14
C SER A 167 -15.54 4.07 0.01
N HIS A 168 -16.03 4.80 -1.00
CA HIS A 168 -16.23 6.24 -0.95
C HIS A 168 -17.28 6.64 0.08
N PHE A 169 -18.42 5.94 0.15
CA PHE A 169 -19.43 6.20 1.17
C PHE A 169 -18.87 5.99 2.58
N TRP A 170 -18.14 4.90 2.79
CA TRP A 170 -17.50 4.64 4.06
C TRP A 170 -16.50 5.76 4.44
N LEU A 171 -15.72 6.23 3.48
CA LEU A 171 -14.74 7.30 3.69
C LEU A 171 -15.42 8.62 4.09
N ILE A 172 -16.49 9.00 3.41
CA ILE A 172 -17.26 10.22 3.75
C ILE A 172 -17.77 10.13 5.19
N TYR A 173 -18.36 8.99 5.56
CA TYR A 173 -18.90 8.79 6.90
C TYR A 173 -17.81 8.82 7.99
N ASN A 174 -16.61 8.28 7.70
CA ASN A 174 -15.52 8.18 8.66
C ASN A 174 -14.43 9.27 8.50
N LEU A 175 -14.66 10.27 7.66
CA LEU A 175 -13.64 11.26 7.30
C LEU A 175 -13.06 11.99 8.52
N ARG A 176 -13.89 12.35 9.48
CA ARG A 176 -13.46 13.01 10.73
C ARG A 176 -12.49 12.15 11.52
N VAL A 177 -12.75 10.84 11.60
CA VAL A 177 -11.89 9.87 12.31
C VAL A 177 -10.53 9.83 11.63
N ILE A 178 -10.50 9.69 10.29
CA ILE A 178 -9.24 9.60 9.53
C ILE A 178 -8.43 10.90 9.62
N ILE A 179 -9.09 12.06 9.58
CA ILE A 179 -8.42 13.37 9.74
C ILE A 179 -7.83 13.49 11.16
N ASN A 180 -8.51 13.02 12.19
CA ASN A 180 -7.96 13.03 13.54
C ASN A 180 -6.75 12.09 13.66
N MET A 181 -6.77 10.91 13.01
CA MET A 181 -5.61 10.03 12.92
C MET A 181 -4.44 10.71 12.20
N ARG A 182 -4.72 11.47 11.13
CA ARG A 182 -3.72 12.28 10.44
C ARG A 182 -3.07 13.29 11.40
N LYS A 183 -3.86 14.07 12.14
CA LYS A 183 -3.34 15.06 13.12
C LYS A 183 -2.44 14.42 14.17
N ASN A 184 -2.81 13.24 14.67
CA ASN A 184 -1.99 12.52 15.64
C ASN A 184 -0.66 12.01 15.05
N ASN A 185 -0.61 11.79 13.73
CA ASN A 185 0.62 11.45 13.01
C ASN A 185 1.50 12.66 12.66
N ASP A 186 0.98 13.89 12.70
CA ASP A 186 1.71 15.10 12.29
C ASP A 186 2.95 15.38 13.13
N LEU A 187 2.96 14.96 14.39
CA LEU A 187 4.14 15.05 15.25
C LEU A 187 5.33 14.21 14.76
N ARG A 188 5.08 13.22 13.89
CA ARG A 188 6.06 12.28 13.34
C ARG A 188 6.51 12.64 11.92
N ARG A 189 5.95 13.70 11.33
CA ARG A 189 6.21 14.11 9.93
C ARG A 189 7.51 14.88 9.71
N LYS A 190 8.28 15.15 10.75
CA LYS A 190 9.47 16.02 10.66
C LYS A 190 10.57 15.52 9.72
N ASN A 191 10.48 14.28 9.20
CA ASN A 191 11.48 13.68 8.28
C ASN A 191 10.90 13.37 6.89
N LEU A 192 9.91 14.13 6.43
CA LEU A 192 9.18 13.86 5.19
C LEU A 192 10.01 13.99 3.91
N ASP A 193 11.07 14.78 3.91
CA ASP A 193 11.93 14.94 2.73
C ASP A 193 12.60 13.62 2.30
N LEU A 194 12.86 12.72 3.24
CA LEU A 194 13.36 11.37 2.94
C LEU A 194 12.32 10.49 2.25
N ILE A 195 11.04 10.67 2.57
CA ILE A 195 9.92 9.92 1.98
C ILE A 195 9.65 10.42 0.56
N TYR A 196 9.74 11.74 0.31
CA TYR A 196 9.54 12.33 -1.02
C TYR A 196 10.57 11.82 -2.04
N ASN A 197 11.82 11.62 -1.64
CA ASN A 197 12.84 11.09 -2.54
C ASN A 197 12.56 9.63 -2.97
N CYS A 198 11.80 8.86 -2.19
CA CYS A 198 11.32 7.54 -2.59
C CYS A 198 10.07 7.60 -3.49
N LEU A 199 9.25 8.65 -3.38
CA LEU A 199 8.03 8.85 -4.18
C LEU A 199 8.32 9.41 -5.58
N LEU A 200 9.53 9.95 -5.81
CA LEU A 200 9.92 10.62 -7.06
C LEU A 200 10.56 9.68 -8.10
N TYR A 201 10.59 8.37 -7.86
CA TYR A 201 11.08 7.39 -8.84
C TYR A 201 9.99 6.93 -9.82
N THR A 202 9.10 7.82 -10.21
CA THR A 202 8.21 7.62 -11.38
C THR A 202 8.24 8.84 -12.27
#